data_b6516fe10b465a0b212cf2e428aae7fb
#
_entry.id   b6516fe10b465a0b212cf2e428aae7fb
#
_cell.length_a   1.000
_cell.length_b   1.000
_cell.length_c   1.000
_cell.angle_alpha   90.00
_cell.angle_beta   90.00
_cell.angle_gamma   90.00
#
_symmetry.space_group_name_H-M   'P 1'
#
loop_
_entity.id
_entity.type
_entity.pdbx_description
1 polymer ?
#
loop_
_entity_poly.entity_id
_entity_poly.type
_entity_poly.pdbx_seq_one_letter_code
_entity_poly.pdbx_strand_id
1 'polypeptide(L)'
;ILFGYMDENGNPISSLGDKVKVNGTIRYPVNKDVYTKCFNDNDTRKRSTLQAAYEKKEDGTLSLYGLYPAKFLGTLLDGADTRSPLDDYPVYRYADCLLLLAQAKAFLGEDPVEEINAVRKRAYGEDYFNAHPEVQYPNDNDAALYADNKSVKPDNAGAMEAGLKERMREFMVEGKRWYDLRLAGDEYVLEHTTAEATRLLWPIDKNTLTNNSALKQTPGYESSGGK
;
A
#
# COMPACT_ATOMS: atom_id res chain seq x y z
N ILE A 1 -15.01 -14.57 3.66
CA ILE A 1 -16.20 -14.79 2.79
C ILE A 1 -16.83 -13.43 2.59
N LEU A 2 -16.84 -12.93 1.36
CA LEU A 2 -17.45 -11.63 1.03
C LEU A 2 -18.88 -11.79 0.50
N PHE A 3 -19.54 -12.90 0.83
CA PHE A 3 -20.93 -13.12 0.48
C PHE A 3 -21.84 -12.10 1.17
N GLY A 4 -22.68 -11.44 0.38
CA GLY A 4 -23.61 -10.42 0.87
C GLY A 4 -23.11 -8.99 0.78
N TYR A 5 -21.85 -8.77 0.37
CA TYR A 5 -21.32 -7.44 0.11
C TYR A 5 -21.51 -7.03 -1.35
N MET A 6 -21.47 -5.73 -1.59
CA MET A 6 -21.67 -5.09 -2.89
C MET A 6 -20.38 -4.43 -3.37
N ASP A 7 -20.26 -4.27 -4.68
CA ASP A 7 -19.28 -3.35 -5.26
C ASP A 7 -19.74 -1.88 -5.11
N GLU A 8 -18.96 -0.95 -5.60
CA GLU A 8 -19.25 0.49 -5.55
C GLU A 8 -20.52 0.89 -6.35
N ASN A 9 -20.99 0.03 -7.26
CA ASN A 9 -22.18 0.23 -8.07
C ASN A 9 -23.42 -0.48 -7.49
N GLY A 10 -23.27 -1.15 -6.36
CA GLY A 10 -24.33 -1.89 -5.70
C GLY A 10 -24.58 -3.26 -6.29
N ASN A 11 -23.68 -3.80 -7.11
CA ASN A 11 -23.76 -5.15 -7.60
C ASN A 11 -23.21 -6.14 -6.57
N PRO A 12 -23.83 -7.30 -6.36
CA PRO A 12 -23.29 -8.29 -5.44
C PRO A 12 -21.88 -8.74 -5.84
N ILE A 13 -20.96 -8.72 -4.89
CA ILE A 13 -19.65 -9.33 -5.07
C ILE A 13 -19.81 -10.84 -4.93
N SER A 14 -20.16 -11.50 -6.03
CA SER A 14 -20.27 -12.96 -6.09
C SER A 14 -18.97 -13.60 -6.59
N SER A 15 -18.18 -12.84 -7.33
CA SER A 15 -16.89 -13.25 -7.86
C SER A 15 -16.09 -12.01 -8.24
N LEU A 16 -14.79 -12.11 -8.35
CA LEU A 16 -13.90 -11.05 -8.86
C LEU A 16 -13.91 -11.02 -10.40
N GLY A 17 -15.10 -10.77 -10.98
CA GLY A 17 -15.27 -10.78 -12.44
C GLY A 17 -15.33 -12.16 -13.06
N ASP A 18 -15.01 -13.21 -12.32
CA ASP A 18 -15.08 -14.61 -12.71
C ASP A 18 -16.27 -15.27 -11.99
N LYS A 19 -16.71 -16.40 -12.45
CA LYS A 19 -17.77 -17.19 -11.77
C LYS A 19 -17.26 -17.87 -10.48
N VAL A 20 -16.11 -17.47 -9.97
CA VAL A 20 -15.41 -18.09 -8.85
C VAL A 20 -15.74 -17.38 -7.54
N LYS A 21 -16.12 -18.15 -6.55
CA LYS A 21 -16.36 -17.66 -5.20
C LYS A 21 -15.08 -17.16 -4.56
N VAL A 22 -15.06 -15.91 -4.12
CA VAL A 22 -13.95 -15.38 -3.32
C VAL A 22 -14.08 -15.91 -1.91
N ASN A 23 -13.26 -16.90 -1.56
CA ASN A 23 -13.13 -17.39 -0.20
C ASN A 23 -11.92 -16.71 0.45
N GLY A 24 -12.15 -15.99 1.53
CA GLY A 24 -11.05 -15.37 2.25
C GLY A 24 -11.51 -14.65 3.51
N THR A 25 -10.59 -14.48 4.42
CA THR A 25 -10.77 -13.66 5.63
C THR A 25 -9.79 -12.51 5.54
N ILE A 26 -10.28 -11.28 5.68
CA ILE A 26 -9.41 -10.12 5.79
C ILE A 26 -8.74 -10.17 7.17
N ARG A 27 -7.51 -10.67 7.23
CA ARG A 27 -6.72 -10.71 8.47
C ARG A 27 -6.03 -9.37 8.76
N TYR A 28 -5.68 -8.66 7.70
CA TYR A 28 -4.99 -7.38 7.76
C TYR A 28 -5.78 -6.36 6.94
N PRO A 29 -6.79 -5.71 7.56
CA PRO A 29 -7.60 -4.74 6.85
C PRO A 29 -6.75 -3.54 6.45
N VAL A 30 -6.88 -3.10 5.21
CA VAL A 30 -6.32 -1.83 4.76
C VAL A 30 -7.13 -0.69 5.37
N ASN A 31 -6.46 0.36 5.82
CA ASN A 31 -7.15 1.55 6.31
C ASN A 31 -8.03 2.13 5.20
N LYS A 32 -9.32 2.32 5.49
CA LYS A 32 -10.31 2.83 4.54
C LYS A 32 -9.93 4.20 3.98
N ASP A 33 -9.29 5.04 4.80
CA ASP A 33 -8.84 6.37 4.40
C ASP A 33 -7.80 6.31 3.28
N VAL A 34 -6.96 5.28 3.24
CA VAL A 34 -6.02 5.08 2.14
C VAL A 34 -6.76 4.98 0.81
N TYR A 35 -7.85 4.21 0.76
CA TYR A 35 -8.64 4.04 -0.46
C TYR A 35 -9.41 5.32 -0.84
N THR A 36 -9.99 5.99 0.15
CA THR A 36 -10.87 7.15 -0.09
C THR A 36 -10.11 8.46 -0.27
N LYS A 37 -8.90 8.58 0.30
CA LYS A 37 -8.15 9.84 0.35
C LYS A 37 -6.81 9.82 -0.39
N CYS A 38 -6.17 8.65 -0.52
CA CYS A 38 -4.82 8.57 -1.10
C CYS A 38 -4.81 8.33 -2.61
N PHE A 39 -5.94 8.01 -3.21
CA PHE A 39 -6.08 7.81 -4.65
C PHE A 39 -7.15 8.71 -5.23
N ASN A 40 -6.83 9.35 -6.34
CA ASN A 40 -7.82 9.95 -7.21
C ASN A 40 -8.67 8.84 -7.88
N ASP A 41 -9.93 9.11 -8.17
CA ASP A 41 -10.83 8.12 -8.78
C ASP A 41 -10.41 7.71 -10.20
N ASN A 42 -9.64 8.56 -10.88
CA ASN A 42 -9.08 8.27 -12.21
C ASN A 42 -7.71 7.56 -12.15
N ASP A 43 -7.13 7.38 -10.96
CA ASP A 43 -5.94 6.56 -10.78
C ASP A 43 -6.32 5.08 -10.87
N THR A 44 -5.91 4.41 -11.94
CA THR A 44 -6.27 3.00 -12.19
C THR A 44 -5.76 2.06 -11.10
N ARG A 45 -4.72 2.46 -10.36
CA ARG A 45 -4.16 1.68 -9.24
C ARG A 45 -5.14 1.52 -8.09
N LYS A 46 -6.03 2.51 -7.88
CA LYS A 46 -7.05 2.45 -6.84
C LYS A 46 -7.84 1.14 -6.89
N ARG A 47 -8.31 0.78 -8.08
CA ARG A 47 -9.17 -0.39 -8.28
C ARG A 47 -8.40 -1.66 -8.63
N SER A 48 -7.23 -1.53 -9.23
CA SER A 48 -6.39 -2.69 -9.56
C SER A 48 -5.60 -3.23 -8.36
N THR A 49 -5.42 -2.41 -7.32
CA THR A 49 -4.69 -2.80 -6.12
C THR A 49 -5.61 -3.25 -5.00
N LEU A 50 -6.73 -2.56 -4.82
CA LEU A 50 -7.68 -2.79 -3.72
C LEU A 50 -9.09 -2.97 -4.26
N GLN A 51 -9.74 -4.03 -3.84
CA GLN A 51 -11.16 -4.22 -4.04
C GLN A 51 -11.92 -3.71 -2.82
N ALA A 52 -12.85 -2.79 -3.04
CA ALA A 52 -13.74 -2.30 -2.01
C ALA A 52 -14.98 -3.20 -1.89
N ALA A 53 -15.35 -3.51 -0.66
CA ALA A 53 -16.59 -4.23 -0.33
C ALA A 53 -17.53 -3.28 0.42
N TYR A 54 -18.74 -3.14 -0.06
CA TYR A 54 -19.78 -2.29 0.52
C TYR A 54 -20.89 -3.12 1.13
N GLU A 55 -21.45 -2.62 2.20
CA GLU A 55 -22.64 -3.13 2.86
C GLU A 55 -23.83 -2.23 2.52
N LYS A 56 -24.95 -2.82 2.11
CA LYS A 56 -26.17 -2.09 1.85
C LYS A 56 -26.94 -1.92 3.16
N LYS A 57 -27.16 -0.68 3.55
CA LYS A 57 -27.95 -0.32 4.73
C LYS A 57 -29.46 -0.48 4.47
N GLU A 58 -30.24 -0.42 5.54
CA GLU A 58 -31.72 -0.50 5.46
C GLU A 58 -32.35 0.59 4.60
N ASP A 59 -31.74 1.79 4.59
CA ASP A 59 -32.15 2.92 3.75
C ASP A 59 -31.74 2.79 2.28
N GLY A 60 -31.06 1.70 1.91
CA GLY A 60 -30.58 1.43 0.57
C GLY A 60 -29.21 2.04 0.25
N THR A 61 -28.62 2.84 1.14
CA THR A 61 -27.29 3.44 0.94
C THR A 61 -26.19 2.40 1.06
N LEU A 62 -25.08 2.62 0.33
CA LEU A 62 -23.87 1.80 0.40
C LEU A 62 -22.88 2.39 1.39
N SER A 63 -22.38 1.57 2.29
CA SER A 63 -21.35 1.92 3.26
C SER A 63 -20.12 1.05 3.04
N LEU A 64 -18.95 1.66 2.91
CA LEU A 64 -17.69 0.92 2.76
C LEU A 64 -17.46 0.04 4.00
N TYR A 65 -17.58 -1.27 3.82
CA TYR A 65 -17.35 -2.27 4.87
C TYR A 65 -15.86 -2.52 5.07
N GLY A 66 -15.13 -2.80 3.98
CA GLY A 66 -13.72 -3.12 4.05
C GLY A 66 -13.04 -3.13 2.70
N LEU A 67 -11.73 -3.31 2.76
CA LEU A 67 -10.86 -3.37 1.60
C LEU A 67 -10.04 -4.65 1.66
N TYR A 68 -9.86 -5.27 0.52
CA TYR A 68 -8.97 -6.41 0.40
C TYR A 68 -8.05 -6.27 -0.81
N PRO A 69 -6.85 -6.86 -0.76
CA PRO A 69 -5.90 -6.81 -1.86
C PRO A 69 -6.48 -7.45 -3.12
N ALA A 70 -6.37 -6.74 -4.25
CA ALA A 70 -6.71 -7.25 -5.58
C ALA A 70 -5.46 -7.65 -6.39
N LYS A 71 -4.27 -7.25 -5.96
CA LYS A 71 -3.01 -7.79 -6.49
C LYS A 71 -2.82 -9.24 -6.02
N PHE A 72 -2.19 -10.06 -6.84
CA PHE A 72 -1.86 -11.46 -6.51
C PHE A 72 -3.09 -12.31 -6.20
N LEU A 73 -4.13 -12.14 -7.00
CA LEU A 73 -5.37 -12.91 -6.86
C LEU A 73 -5.21 -14.37 -7.24
N GLY A 74 -4.14 -14.73 -7.88
CA GLY A 74 -3.93 -16.03 -8.47
C GLY A 74 -4.63 -16.20 -9.82
N THR A 75 -4.41 -17.34 -10.41
CA THR A 75 -4.96 -17.72 -11.72
C THR A 75 -6.08 -18.73 -11.57
N LEU A 76 -7.17 -18.51 -12.31
CA LEU A 76 -8.22 -19.50 -12.44
C LEU A 76 -7.81 -20.49 -13.54
N LEU A 77 -7.58 -21.73 -13.17
CA LEU A 77 -7.30 -22.81 -14.10
C LEU A 77 -8.60 -23.34 -14.71
N ASP A 78 -8.53 -23.89 -15.91
CA ASP A 78 -9.68 -24.48 -16.60
C ASP A 78 -10.32 -25.57 -15.74
N GLY A 79 -11.63 -25.46 -15.54
CA GLY A 79 -12.40 -26.40 -14.72
C GLY A 79 -12.23 -26.28 -13.21
N ALA A 80 -11.47 -25.29 -12.74
CA ALA A 80 -11.29 -25.05 -11.30
C ALA A 80 -12.37 -24.13 -10.73
N ASP A 81 -12.81 -24.41 -9.50
CA ASP A 81 -13.75 -23.57 -8.73
C ASP A 81 -13.06 -22.50 -7.88
N THR A 82 -11.74 -22.55 -7.78
CA THR A 82 -10.92 -21.63 -6.96
C THR A 82 -9.67 -21.23 -7.70
N ARG A 83 -9.16 -20.03 -7.39
CA ARG A 83 -7.89 -19.55 -7.95
C ARG A 83 -6.70 -20.26 -7.30
N SER A 84 -5.70 -20.54 -8.09
CA SER A 84 -4.41 -21.05 -7.65
C SER A 84 -3.40 -19.91 -7.51
N PRO A 85 -2.58 -19.87 -6.46
CA PRO A 85 -1.59 -18.80 -6.23
C PRO A 85 -0.37 -19.00 -7.15
N LEU A 86 -0.57 -18.77 -8.45
CA LEU A 86 0.45 -18.92 -9.49
C LEU A 86 1.05 -17.58 -9.93
N ASP A 87 0.67 -16.48 -9.27
CA ASP A 87 1.20 -15.17 -9.60
C ASP A 87 2.68 -15.06 -9.19
N ASP A 88 3.51 -14.56 -10.09
CA ASP A 88 4.88 -14.21 -9.78
C ASP A 88 4.92 -12.99 -8.86
N TYR A 89 5.68 -13.08 -7.77
CA TYR A 89 5.89 -11.96 -6.89
C TYR A 89 7.06 -11.12 -7.38
N PRO A 90 6.84 -9.86 -7.83
CA PRO A 90 7.91 -9.03 -8.34
C PRO A 90 8.78 -8.53 -7.20
N VAL A 91 10.04 -8.96 -7.16
CA VAL A 91 11.03 -8.44 -6.22
C VAL A 91 11.40 -7.00 -6.58
N TYR A 92 11.70 -6.76 -7.86
CA TYR A 92 11.91 -5.44 -8.44
C TYR A 92 11.23 -5.36 -9.81
N ARG A 93 10.77 -4.15 -10.16
CA ARG A 93 10.19 -3.84 -11.46
C ARG A 93 10.58 -2.43 -11.89
N TYR A 94 10.35 -2.07 -13.14
CA TYR A 94 10.82 -0.81 -13.71
C TYR A 94 10.37 0.43 -12.90
N ALA A 95 9.15 0.42 -12.37
CA ALA A 95 8.68 1.49 -11.48
C ALA A 95 9.52 1.63 -10.20
N ASP A 96 10.11 0.52 -9.67
CA ASP A 96 11.07 0.62 -8.56
C ASP A 96 12.31 1.40 -8.96
N CYS A 97 12.86 1.11 -10.14
CA CYS A 97 14.05 1.82 -10.64
C CYS A 97 13.76 3.32 -10.78
N LEU A 98 12.63 3.68 -11.37
CA LEU A 98 12.22 5.08 -11.53
C LEU A 98 12.07 5.77 -10.17
N LEU A 99 11.33 5.18 -9.23
CA LEU A 99 11.06 5.83 -7.95
C LEU A 99 12.25 5.78 -6.99
N LEU A 100 13.18 4.82 -7.12
CA LEU A 100 14.45 4.86 -6.42
C LEU A 100 15.36 5.97 -6.98
N LEU A 101 15.37 6.16 -8.31
CA LEU A 101 16.07 7.28 -8.93
C LEU A 101 15.46 8.62 -8.48
N ALA A 102 14.13 8.72 -8.40
CA ALA A 102 13.46 9.90 -7.87
C ALA A 102 13.89 10.22 -6.44
N GLN A 103 13.99 9.21 -5.57
CA GLN A 103 14.46 9.38 -4.19
C GLN A 103 15.94 9.81 -4.15
N ALA A 104 16.79 9.21 -5.00
CA ALA A 104 18.19 9.58 -5.08
C ALA A 104 18.36 11.04 -5.53
N LYS A 105 17.64 11.47 -6.55
CA LYS A 105 17.60 12.87 -7.01
C LYS A 105 17.15 13.80 -5.88
N ALA A 106 16.04 13.49 -5.22
CA ALA A 106 15.53 14.28 -4.11
C ALA A 106 16.57 14.41 -2.96
N PHE A 107 17.27 13.32 -2.65
CA PHE A 107 18.33 13.32 -1.64
C PHE A 107 19.52 14.22 -2.03
N LEU A 108 19.84 14.28 -3.30
CA LEU A 108 20.91 15.14 -3.85
C LEU A 108 20.45 16.59 -4.10
N GLY A 109 19.18 16.91 -3.87
CA GLY A 109 18.62 18.22 -4.19
C GLY A 109 18.35 18.43 -5.67
N GLU A 110 18.28 17.36 -6.46
CA GLU A 110 17.92 17.37 -7.86
C GLU A 110 16.39 17.17 -8.04
N ASP A 111 15.89 17.53 -9.22
CA ASP A 111 14.46 17.46 -9.52
C ASP A 111 14.04 16.05 -9.98
N PRO A 112 13.11 15.37 -9.30
CA PRO A 112 12.60 14.05 -9.66
C PRO A 112 11.31 14.08 -10.51
N VAL A 113 10.95 15.21 -11.11
CA VAL A 113 9.70 15.40 -11.86
C VAL A 113 9.49 14.33 -12.92
N GLU A 114 10.52 14.01 -13.68
CA GLU A 114 10.42 13.06 -14.79
C GLU A 114 10.07 11.64 -14.31
N GLU A 115 10.74 11.19 -13.25
CA GLU A 115 10.57 9.83 -12.72
C GLU A 115 9.20 9.64 -12.08
N ILE A 116 8.78 10.60 -11.25
CA ILE A 116 7.47 10.56 -10.59
C ILE A 116 6.36 10.61 -11.64
N ASN A 117 6.47 11.54 -12.59
CA ASN A 117 5.45 11.71 -13.62
C ASN A 117 5.41 10.58 -14.65
N ALA A 118 6.50 9.88 -14.90
CA ALA A 118 6.48 8.67 -15.71
C ALA A 118 5.59 7.58 -15.09
N VAL A 119 5.66 7.40 -13.78
CA VAL A 119 4.80 6.45 -13.05
C VAL A 119 3.35 6.91 -13.03
N ARG A 120 3.10 8.19 -12.78
CA ARG A 120 1.75 8.77 -12.78
C ARG A 120 1.10 8.74 -14.15
N LYS A 121 1.83 9.08 -15.21
CA LYS A 121 1.34 9.03 -16.58
C LYS A 121 0.81 7.64 -16.95
N ARG A 122 1.53 6.59 -16.54
CA ARG A 122 1.05 5.22 -16.72
C ARG A 122 -0.20 4.94 -15.88
N ALA A 123 -0.24 5.42 -14.63
CA ALA A 123 -1.33 5.16 -13.70
C ALA A 123 -2.65 5.83 -14.08
N TYR A 124 -2.59 7.04 -14.64
CA TYR A 124 -3.76 7.80 -15.09
C TYR A 124 -4.12 7.56 -16.56
N GLY A 125 -3.18 7.03 -17.34
CA GLY A 125 -3.25 7.02 -18.80
C GLY A 125 -2.79 8.35 -19.39
N GLU A 126 -2.15 8.29 -20.57
CA GLU A 126 -1.48 9.43 -21.18
C GLU A 126 -2.42 10.61 -21.45
N ASP A 127 -3.58 10.33 -22.04
CA ASP A 127 -4.55 11.38 -22.41
C ASP A 127 -5.08 12.13 -21.20
N TYR A 128 -5.48 11.38 -20.16
CA TYR A 128 -5.97 11.99 -18.92
C TYR A 128 -4.86 12.78 -18.22
N PHE A 129 -3.67 12.20 -18.08
CA PHE A 129 -2.54 12.84 -17.45
C PHE A 129 -2.16 14.17 -18.13
N ASN A 130 -2.13 14.19 -19.46
CA ASN A 130 -1.79 15.41 -20.21
C ASN A 130 -2.88 16.48 -20.12
N ALA A 131 -4.15 16.09 -20.02
CA ALA A 131 -5.28 17.02 -19.91
C ALA A 131 -5.48 17.58 -18.49
N HIS A 132 -4.86 16.97 -17.47
CA HIS A 132 -5.07 17.27 -16.04
C HIS A 132 -3.76 17.58 -15.30
N PRO A 133 -3.24 18.82 -15.42
CA PRO A 133 -2.00 19.24 -14.74
C PRO A 133 -2.04 19.05 -13.21
N GLU A 134 -3.22 19.07 -12.61
CA GLU A 134 -3.43 18.88 -11.16
C GLU A 134 -3.08 17.47 -10.64
N VAL A 135 -2.92 16.48 -11.52
CA VAL A 135 -2.44 15.16 -11.11
C VAL A 135 -0.94 14.99 -11.32
N GLN A 136 -0.29 15.99 -11.93
CA GLN A 136 1.14 15.96 -12.22
C GLN A 136 1.94 16.52 -11.06
N TYR A 137 3.05 15.87 -10.70
CA TYR A 137 4.02 16.44 -9.79
C TYR A 137 4.81 17.57 -10.52
N PRO A 138 5.09 18.72 -9.91
CA PRO A 138 4.78 19.14 -8.53
C PRO A 138 3.46 19.94 -8.40
N ASN A 139 2.58 19.91 -9.40
CA ASN A 139 1.35 20.72 -9.39
C ASN A 139 0.23 20.09 -8.54
N ASP A 140 0.35 18.81 -8.22
CA ASP A 140 -0.62 18.12 -7.40
C ASP A 140 -0.63 18.67 -5.97
N ASN A 141 -1.83 18.81 -5.42
CA ASN A 141 -2.02 19.18 -4.02
C ASN A 141 -2.55 17.95 -3.25
N ASP A 142 -1.64 17.08 -2.89
CA ASP A 142 -1.98 15.87 -2.15
C ASP A 142 -2.30 16.14 -0.67
N ALA A 143 -2.04 17.33 -0.14
CA ALA A 143 -2.24 17.65 1.27
C ALA A 143 -3.66 17.34 1.76
N ALA A 144 -4.67 17.67 0.97
CA ALA A 144 -6.07 17.40 1.31
C ALA A 144 -6.40 15.89 1.35
N LEU A 145 -5.69 15.07 0.54
CA LEU A 145 -5.88 13.62 0.50
C LEU A 145 -5.31 12.91 1.73
N TYR A 146 -4.40 13.58 2.45
CA TYR A 146 -3.64 12.94 3.53
C TYR A 146 -3.89 13.56 4.91
N ALA A 147 -4.65 14.64 4.99
CA ALA A 147 -4.78 15.47 6.18
C ALA A 147 -5.15 14.69 7.47
N ASP A 148 -6.01 13.69 7.35
CA ASP A 148 -6.54 12.94 8.49
C ASP A 148 -5.90 11.55 8.66
N ASN A 149 -4.89 11.22 7.87
CA ASN A 149 -4.27 9.91 7.89
C ASN A 149 -2.91 9.94 8.56
N LYS A 150 -2.78 9.29 9.72
CA LYS A 150 -1.51 9.22 10.46
C LYS A 150 -0.40 8.50 9.70
N SER A 151 -0.76 7.60 8.78
CA SER A 151 0.21 6.85 7.97
C SER A 151 0.73 7.65 6.78
N VAL A 152 0.16 8.82 6.50
CA VAL A 152 0.50 9.62 5.33
C VAL A 152 0.48 11.09 5.73
N LYS A 153 1.62 11.73 5.66
CA LYS A 153 1.78 13.16 5.94
C LYS A 153 1.27 14.03 4.80
N PRO A 154 0.69 15.21 5.08
CA PRO A 154 0.41 16.20 4.04
C PRO A 154 1.66 16.52 3.24
N ASP A 155 1.51 16.64 1.92
CA ASP A 155 2.66 16.86 1.05
C ASP A 155 3.06 18.33 0.98
N ASN A 156 3.91 18.71 1.87
CA ASN A 156 4.60 19.99 1.87
C ASN A 156 6.10 19.85 2.13
N ALA A 157 6.57 18.62 2.23
CA ALA A 157 7.95 18.33 2.61
C ALA A 157 8.88 18.17 1.40
N GLY A 158 8.39 18.43 0.19
CA GLY A 158 9.19 18.44 -1.03
C GLY A 158 9.32 17.08 -1.71
N ALA A 159 10.34 16.98 -2.55
CA ALA A 159 10.53 15.88 -3.49
C ALA A 159 10.67 14.51 -2.84
N MET A 160 11.30 14.41 -1.66
CA MET A 160 11.45 13.13 -0.96
C MET A 160 10.10 12.59 -0.51
N GLU A 161 9.27 13.44 0.08
CA GLU A 161 7.93 13.05 0.54
C GLU A 161 7.03 12.66 -0.64
N ALA A 162 7.08 13.43 -1.73
CA ALA A 162 6.34 13.10 -2.95
C ALA A 162 6.73 11.71 -3.50
N GLY A 163 8.03 11.42 -3.54
CA GLY A 163 8.55 10.11 -3.93
C GLY A 163 8.06 8.98 -3.03
N LEU A 164 8.09 9.16 -1.71
CA LEU A 164 7.63 8.17 -0.72
C LEU A 164 6.13 7.91 -0.82
N LYS A 165 5.33 8.93 -1.10
CA LYS A 165 3.88 8.79 -1.33
C LYS A 165 3.59 8.07 -2.64
N GLU A 166 4.32 8.40 -3.69
CA GLU A 166 4.17 7.72 -4.97
C GLU A 166 4.55 6.24 -4.86
N ARG A 167 5.62 5.92 -4.13
CA ARG A 167 5.97 4.54 -3.82
C ARG A 167 4.89 3.81 -3.02
N MET A 168 4.25 4.48 -2.07
CA MET A 168 3.13 3.92 -1.31
C MET A 168 1.97 3.52 -2.24
N ARG A 169 1.57 4.39 -3.17
CA ARG A 169 0.51 4.08 -4.14
C ARG A 169 0.90 2.94 -5.08
N GLU A 170 2.12 3.00 -5.60
CA GLU A 170 2.61 2.08 -6.63
C GLU A 170 2.84 0.67 -6.09
N PHE A 171 3.42 0.56 -4.89
CA PHE A 171 3.86 -0.71 -4.30
C PHE A 171 2.98 -1.21 -3.16
N MET A 172 1.78 -0.65 -3.02
CA MET A 172 0.83 -1.18 -2.06
C MET A 172 0.61 -2.68 -2.29
N VAL A 173 0.63 -3.46 -1.19
CA VAL A 173 0.57 -4.94 -1.20
C VAL A 173 1.84 -5.65 -1.71
N GLU A 174 2.86 -4.92 -2.17
CA GLU A 174 4.13 -5.50 -2.63
C GLU A 174 5.22 -5.54 -1.54
N GLY A 175 4.88 -5.32 -0.28
CA GLY A 175 5.80 -5.45 0.85
C GLY A 175 6.90 -4.38 0.95
N LYS A 176 6.82 -3.30 0.17
CA LYS A 176 7.89 -2.27 0.09
C LYS A 176 7.80 -1.22 1.20
N ARG A 177 6.60 -0.90 1.69
CA ARG A 177 6.36 0.28 2.53
C ARG A 177 7.23 0.34 3.79
N TRP A 178 7.45 -0.78 4.46
CA TRP A 178 8.30 -0.82 5.64
C TRP A 178 9.72 -0.36 5.35
N TYR A 179 10.29 -0.83 4.26
CA TYR A 179 11.65 -0.47 3.84
C TYR A 179 11.75 0.99 3.42
N ASP A 180 10.73 1.51 2.74
CA ASP A 180 10.66 2.93 2.36
C ASP A 180 10.64 3.84 3.60
N LEU A 181 9.84 3.50 4.60
CA LEU A 181 9.78 4.22 5.88
C LEU A 181 11.11 4.13 6.64
N ARG A 182 11.72 2.95 6.69
CA ARG A 182 13.01 2.74 7.36
C ARG A 182 14.14 3.51 6.70
N LEU A 183 14.13 3.62 5.38
CA LEU A 183 15.09 4.43 4.63
C LEU A 183 14.96 5.92 4.95
N ALA A 184 13.75 6.40 5.18
CA ALA A 184 13.49 7.79 5.55
C ALA A 184 13.89 8.12 7.01
N GLY A 185 14.17 7.10 7.85
CA GLY A 185 14.64 7.24 9.22
C GLY A 185 13.65 6.80 10.29
N ASP A 186 14.17 6.55 11.49
CA ASP A 186 13.38 6.03 12.60
C ASP A 186 12.27 6.99 13.03
N GLU A 187 12.54 8.29 13.07
CA GLU A 187 11.54 9.31 13.39
C GLU A 187 10.40 9.31 12.38
N TYR A 188 10.73 9.20 11.09
CA TYR A 188 9.73 9.11 10.03
C TYR A 188 8.83 7.87 10.19
N VAL A 189 9.40 6.72 10.58
CA VAL A 189 8.62 5.51 10.87
C VAL A 189 7.63 5.76 12.02
N LEU A 190 8.10 6.35 13.12
CA LEU A 190 7.28 6.59 14.30
C LEU A 190 6.15 7.61 14.03
N GLU A 191 6.39 8.59 13.18
CA GLU A 191 5.36 9.55 12.75
C GLU A 191 4.27 8.93 11.87
N HIS A 192 4.63 7.93 11.06
CA HIS A 192 3.75 7.36 10.03
C HIS A 192 3.16 6.01 10.40
N THR A 193 3.50 5.47 11.56
CA THR A 193 3.01 4.17 12.03
C THR A 193 2.58 4.26 13.50
N THR A 194 1.99 3.18 13.99
CA THR A 194 1.72 2.99 15.41
C THR A 194 2.81 2.18 16.11
N ALA A 195 3.96 1.98 15.45
CA ALA A 195 5.07 1.23 15.99
C ALA A 195 5.71 1.98 17.17
N GLU A 196 6.11 1.24 18.19
CA GLU A 196 6.96 1.75 19.25
C GLU A 196 8.43 1.71 18.81
N ALA A 197 9.28 2.60 19.32
CA ALA A 197 10.70 2.67 18.96
C ALA A 197 11.43 1.33 19.15
N THR A 198 11.06 0.58 20.18
CA THR A 198 11.60 -0.76 20.47
C THR A 198 11.21 -1.81 19.44
N ARG A 199 10.20 -1.54 18.60
CA ARG A 199 9.70 -2.44 17.54
C ARG A 199 10.29 -2.16 16.17
N LEU A 200 11.19 -1.21 16.07
CA LEU A 200 11.89 -0.91 14.80
C LEU A 200 12.93 -1.98 14.44
N LEU A 201 13.37 -2.78 15.40
CA LEU A 201 14.24 -3.92 15.21
C LEU A 201 13.51 -5.22 15.57
N TRP A 202 13.94 -6.32 15.00
CA TRP A 202 13.43 -7.65 15.33
C TRP A 202 14.11 -8.21 16.57
N PRO A 203 13.41 -9.04 17.36
CA PRO A 203 14.06 -9.78 18.44
C PRO A 203 15.00 -10.84 17.87
N ILE A 204 16.07 -11.11 18.60
CA ILE A 204 16.94 -12.27 18.32
C ILE A 204 16.21 -13.53 18.78
N ASP A 205 16.23 -14.56 17.96
CA ASP A 205 15.62 -15.84 18.27
C ASP A 205 16.19 -16.45 19.56
N LYS A 206 15.31 -17.05 20.36
CA LYS A 206 15.66 -17.62 21.67
C LYS A 206 16.73 -18.72 21.57
N ASN A 207 16.66 -19.59 20.58
CA ASN A 207 17.65 -20.65 20.41
C ASN A 207 19.02 -20.07 20.06
N THR A 208 19.04 -19.02 19.23
CA THR A 208 20.28 -18.31 18.91
C THR A 208 20.94 -17.70 20.15
N LEU A 209 20.16 -17.06 21.03
CA LEU A 209 20.65 -16.52 22.31
C LEU A 209 21.13 -17.63 23.24
N THR A 210 20.45 -18.77 23.28
CA THR A 210 20.84 -19.90 24.12
C THR A 210 22.17 -20.53 23.64
N ASN A 211 22.34 -20.60 22.32
CA ASN A 211 23.53 -21.20 21.72
C ASN A 211 24.75 -20.27 21.68
N ASN A 212 24.55 -18.97 21.89
CA ASN A 212 25.63 -17.99 21.90
C ASN A 212 25.44 -16.97 23.03
N SER A 213 26.10 -17.23 24.15
CA SER A 213 26.02 -16.39 25.35
C SER A 213 26.63 -14.99 25.20
N ALA A 214 27.38 -14.73 24.15
CA ALA A 214 27.91 -13.39 23.84
C ALA A 214 26.86 -12.46 23.24
N LEU A 215 25.74 -12.99 22.74
CA LEU A 215 24.64 -12.19 22.19
C LEU A 215 23.76 -11.67 23.32
N LYS A 216 23.32 -10.44 23.18
CA LYS A 216 22.30 -9.82 24.01
C LYS A 216 21.03 -9.60 23.21
N GLN A 217 19.89 -9.78 23.86
CA GLN A 217 18.61 -9.53 23.22
C GLN A 217 18.48 -8.08 22.75
N THR A 218 17.76 -7.89 21.67
CA THR A 218 17.40 -6.55 21.19
C THR A 218 16.66 -5.78 22.31
N PRO A 219 17.03 -4.51 22.59
CA PRO A 219 16.36 -3.69 23.59
C PRO A 219 14.83 -3.68 23.41
N GLY A 220 14.11 -3.79 24.51
CA GLY A 220 12.65 -3.87 24.52
C GLY A 220 12.07 -5.28 24.38
N TYR A 221 12.95 -6.29 24.20
CA TYR A 221 12.55 -7.70 24.15
C TYR A 221 13.17 -8.55 25.28
N GLU A 222 13.80 -7.92 26.26
CA GLU A 222 14.52 -8.60 27.34
C GLU A 222 13.60 -9.49 28.18
N SER A 223 12.33 -9.09 28.34
CA SER A 223 11.32 -9.80 29.13
C SER A 223 10.61 -10.94 28.36
N SER A 224 10.83 -11.10 27.07
CA SER A 224 10.22 -12.18 26.29
C SER A 224 10.90 -13.56 26.48
N GLY A 225 11.77 -13.67 27.46
CA GLY A 225 12.52 -14.86 27.84
C GLY A 225 11.90 -15.73 28.92
N GLY A 226 10.58 -15.74 29.08
CA GLY A 226 10.02 -16.59 30.11
C GLY A 226 8.49 -16.60 30.20
N LYS A 227 7.85 -17.45 29.44
CA LYS A 227 6.74 -18.32 29.91
C LYS A 227 6.48 -19.36 28.85
#